data_ab3fbe0dca9183e2f64ae2cf682f3275
#
_entry.id   ab3fbe0dca9183e2f64ae2cf682f3275
#
_cell.length_a   1.000
_cell.length_b   1.000
_cell.length_c   1.000
_cell.angle_alpha   90.00
_cell.angle_beta   90.00
_cell.angle_gamma   90.00
#
_symmetry.space_group_name_H-M   'P 1'
#
loop_
_entity.id
_entity.type
_entity.pdbx_description
1 polymer ?
#
loop_
_entity_poly.entity_id
_entity_poly.type
_entity_poly.pdbx_seq_one_letter_code
_entity_poly.pdbx_strand_id
1 'polypeptide(L)'
;MTDTTSDTGPSIVTADVVVVGMGIAGACAAIEAAEAGASVIVLEGASGPGGSSAQSGGEVYLGGGTATQQALGISDTVEDMRAFLTAALGPNADEAKIDAYCNGAVEHHDWLVAHGAVFNHKLWDTPTWMPGDDSGLMWMGERAEPYASVARPAARGHRPPAPNFAGNVLMDALVATAEKAGVTLQCDIKVRSLIVEDGRVVGVHATEFGAEREYRATGGVVLATGGFVDNERMVEQWAPQQLGKDAVSDGRDDGSGIEMAMAVGAAVRRMHQTETAMLIIPRLVVGAMLVDGDGQRFINEEVYPGLYCHAAVHHRRPPVWVIIDEKGIEDVPESELWGMQPMHAAETIEELAADCGLPPEALADQLRRYNAGAERGEDPQFGKSANWVRPLEPPFGAYPTGAGGPDSFNGLPLKAQGFTLGGLHTDLESRVLDHSGEPIPGLYAAGRCTHGLHGEGYISGTSLGDGSFFGRRAGRGAAARP
;
A
#
# COMPACT_ATOMS: atom_id res chain seq x y z
N MET A 1 56.56 -2.41 27.37
CA MET A 1 55.14 -2.56 27.03
C MET A 1 54.81 -1.39 26.13
N THR A 2 54.84 -1.61 24.85
CA THR A 2 54.43 -0.62 23.82
C THR A 2 52.92 -0.74 23.64
N ASP A 3 52.23 0.27 24.09
CA ASP A 3 50.80 0.43 23.93
C ASP A 3 50.56 0.77 22.45
N THR A 4 50.16 -0.24 21.67
CA THR A 4 49.70 -0.03 20.31
C THR A 4 48.21 0.19 20.35
N THR A 5 47.77 1.43 20.65
CA THR A 5 46.44 1.88 20.33
C THR A 5 46.32 1.84 18.81
N SER A 6 45.72 0.76 18.27
CA SER A 6 45.29 0.72 16.89
C SER A 6 44.23 1.81 16.73
N ASP A 7 44.59 2.85 15.98
CA ASP A 7 43.68 3.84 15.47
C ASP A 7 42.74 3.11 14.46
N THR A 8 41.66 2.51 14.99
CA THR A 8 40.63 1.88 14.17
C THR A 8 39.57 2.92 13.87
N GLY A 9 39.89 3.89 13.00
CA GLY A 9 38.87 4.70 12.37
C GLY A 9 37.83 3.81 11.67
N PRO A 10 36.63 4.33 11.36
CA PRO A 10 35.58 3.55 10.71
C PRO A 10 36.10 2.95 9.41
N SER A 11 35.78 1.68 9.14
CA SER A 11 36.07 1.06 7.84
C SER A 11 35.28 1.78 6.74
N ILE A 12 35.98 2.30 5.73
CA ILE A 12 35.36 3.04 4.62
C ILE A 12 35.16 2.09 3.44
N VAL A 13 33.93 2.06 2.92
CA VAL A 13 33.56 1.34 1.70
C VAL A 13 33.05 2.35 0.68
N THR A 14 33.45 2.23 -0.57
CA THR A 14 33.07 3.18 -1.64
C THR A 14 32.37 2.45 -2.79
N ALA A 15 31.28 3.04 -3.27
CA ALA A 15 30.58 2.63 -4.49
C ALA A 15 30.13 3.86 -5.29
N ASP A 16 29.59 3.67 -6.48
CA ASP A 16 28.97 4.78 -7.21
C ASP A 16 27.60 5.13 -6.57
N VAL A 17 26.81 4.13 -6.21
CA VAL A 17 25.49 4.33 -5.58
C VAL A 17 25.40 3.53 -4.28
N VAL A 18 24.92 4.18 -3.23
CA VAL A 18 24.55 3.55 -1.96
C VAL A 18 23.02 3.60 -1.83
N VAL A 19 22.37 2.45 -1.71
CA VAL A 19 20.93 2.32 -1.49
C VAL A 19 20.70 1.90 -0.04
N VAL A 20 19.77 2.56 0.66
CA VAL A 20 19.42 2.24 2.05
C VAL A 20 18.03 1.61 2.09
N GLY A 21 17.96 0.31 2.40
CA GLY A 21 16.77 -0.52 2.40
C GLY A 21 16.63 -1.36 1.12
N MET A 22 16.24 -2.65 1.29
CA MET A 22 16.05 -3.64 0.20
C MET A 22 14.61 -4.12 0.12
N GLY A 23 13.64 -3.19 0.31
CA GLY A 23 12.26 -3.35 -0.15
C GLY A 23 12.16 -3.13 -1.66
N ILE A 24 10.93 -3.13 -2.22
CA ILE A 24 10.74 -3.02 -3.68
C ILE A 24 11.37 -1.77 -4.29
N ALA A 25 11.29 -0.63 -3.60
CA ALA A 25 11.89 0.62 -4.08
C ALA A 25 13.41 0.53 -4.16
N GLY A 26 14.05 -0.02 -3.13
CA GLY A 26 15.51 -0.21 -3.10
C GLY A 26 15.99 -1.24 -4.11
N ALA A 27 15.29 -2.35 -4.26
CA ALA A 27 15.61 -3.38 -5.26
C ALA A 27 15.57 -2.81 -6.69
N CYS A 28 14.47 -2.09 -7.03
CA CYS A 28 14.34 -1.46 -8.35
C CYS A 28 15.37 -0.35 -8.58
N ALA A 29 15.70 0.43 -7.54
CA ALA A 29 16.76 1.44 -7.63
C ALA A 29 18.14 0.81 -7.86
N ALA A 30 18.46 -0.26 -7.14
CA ALA A 30 19.72 -0.96 -7.26
C ALA A 30 19.90 -1.61 -8.63
N ILE A 31 18.85 -2.23 -9.17
CA ILE A 31 18.87 -2.84 -10.51
C ILE A 31 19.13 -1.77 -11.57
N GLU A 32 18.34 -0.70 -11.61
CA GLU A 32 18.50 0.37 -12.61
C GLU A 32 19.88 1.05 -12.53
N ALA A 33 20.40 1.27 -11.32
CA ALA A 33 21.73 1.84 -11.16
C ALA A 33 22.82 0.90 -11.67
N ALA A 34 22.73 -0.40 -11.36
CA ALA A 34 23.70 -1.39 -11.83
C ALA A 34 23.66 -1.57 -13.36
N GLU A 35 22.46 -1.58 -13.96
CA GLU A 35 22.27 -1.64 -15.41
C GLU A 35 22.79 -0.39 -16.13
N ALA A 36 22.79 0.78 -15.45
CA ALA A 36 23.45 1.98 -15.92
C ALA A 36 25.00 1.92 -15.81
N GLY A 37 25.56 0.82 -15.31
CA GLY A 37 27.02 0.58 -15.19
C GLY A 37 27.62 1.11 -13.90
N ALA A 38 26.82 1.50 -12.89
CA ALA A 38 27.31 1.92 -11.59
C ALA A 38 27.65 0.72 -10.69
N SER A 39 28.67 0.85 -9.85
CA SER A 39 28.87 -0.03 -8.71
C SER A 39 27.84 0.31 -7.63
N VAL A 40 27.09 -0.70 -7.14
CA VAL A 40 25.96 -0.49 -6.21
C VAL A 40 26.15 -1.31 -4.95
N ILE A 41 25.99 -0.66 -3.80
CA ILE A 41 25.87 -1.31 -2.49
C ILE A 41 24.50 -1.01 -1.90
N VAL A 42 23.80 -2.06 -1.49
CA VAL A 42 22.53 -1.95 -0.74
C VAL A 42 22.79 -2.28 0.72
N LEU A 43 22.34 -1.41 1.61
CA LEU A 43 22.43 -1.56 3.07
C LEU A 43 21.03 -1.87 3.62
N GLU A 44 20.85 -3.11 4.09
CA GLU A 44 19.58 -3.57 4.68
C GLU A 44 19.71 -3.70 6.20
N GLY A 45 18.75 -3.12 6.92
CA GLY A 45 18.72 -3.16 8.38
C GLY A 45 18.30 -4.50 8.98
N ALA A 46 17.56 -5.30 8.21
CA ALA A 46 17.16 -6.65 8.60
C ALA A 46 18.26 -7.67 8.25
N SER A 47 18.10 -8.91 8.72
CA SER A 47 18.99 -10.03 8.38
C SER A 47 18.70 -10.62 6.97
N GLY A 48 17.74 -10.06 6.25
CA GLY A 48 17.38 -10.46 4.88
C GLY A 48 16.62 -9.35 4.16
N PRO A 49 16.61 -9.38 2.80
CA PRO A 49 15.92 -8.41 1.97
C PRO A 49 14.40 -8.62 1.96
N GLY A 50 13.67 -7.61 1.45
CA GLY A 50 12.24 -7.71 1.15
C GLY A 50 11.38 -6.74 1.97
N GLY A 51 11.67 -6.56 3.25
CA GLY A 51 10.94 -5.65 4.13
C GLY A 51 9.42 -5.86 4.09
N SER A 52 8.65 -4.82 4.33
CA SER A 52 7.19 -4.84 4.24
C SER A 52 6.67 -5.22 2.85
N SER A 53 7.47 -5.03 1.78
CA SER A 53 7.10 -5.43 0.41
C SER A 53 6.94 -6.93 0.27
N ALA A 54 7.80 -7.72 0.91
CA ALA A 54 7.72 -9.19 0.88
C ALA A 54 6.52 -9.74 1.70
N GLN A 55 6.03 -8.97 2.67
CA GLN A 55 4.88 -9.35 3.50
C GLN A 55 3.54 -8.90 2.94
N SER A 56 3.53 -8.18 1.83
CA SER A 56 2.33 -7.65 1.18
C SER A 56 1.61 -8.71 0.32
N GLY A 57 0.42 -8.37 -0.19
CA GLY A 57 -0.28 -9.18 -1.18
C GLY A 57 0.44 -9.30 -2.53
N GLY A 58 1.45 -8.45 -2.77
CA GLY A 58 2.27 -8.46 -3.97
C GLY A 58 1.63 -7.75 -5.17
N GLU A 59 0.50 -7.07 -4.96
CA GLU A 59 -0.16 -6.32 -6.02
C GLU A 59 0.70 -5.13 -6.47
N VAL A 60 0.79 -4.95 -7.80
CA VAL A 60 1.32 -3.74 -8.45
C VAL A 60 0.20 -3.17 -9.32
N TYR A 61 -0.24 -1.95 -9.02
CA TYR A 61 -1.36 -1.32 -9.74
C TYR A 61 -0.87 -0.74 -11.07
N LEU A 62 -1.11 -1.43 -12.15
CA LEU A 62 -0.66 -1.07 -13.50
C LEU A 62 -1.82 -1.17 -14.50
N GLY A 63 -1.82 -0.31 -15.51
CA GLY A 63 -2.88 -0.26 -16.52
C GLY A 63 -2.43 0.40 -17.81
N GLY A 64 -3.40 0.87 -18.59
CA GLY A 64 -3.13 1.52 -19.88
C GLY A 64 -2.88 0.54 -21.03
N GLY A 65 -3.24 -0.73 -20.85
CA GLY A 65 -3.09 -1.76 -21.88
C GLY A 65 -1.82 -2.57 -21.75
N THR A 66 -1.51 -3.02 -20.54
CA THR A 66 -0.38 -3.94 -20.28
C THR A 66 -0.51 -5.25 -21.06
N ALA A 67 0.59 -5.96 -21.28
CA ALA A 67 0.59 -7.24 -21.97
C ALA A 67 -0.33 -8.27 -21.26
N THR A 68 -0.38 -8.26 -19.92
CA THR A 68 -1.29 -9.10 -19.14
C THR A 68 -2.76 -8.75 -19.40
N GLN A 69 -3.13 -7.46 -19.44
CA GLN A 69 -4.48 -7.04 -19.76
C GLN A 69 -4.87 -7.45 -21.19
N GLN A 70 -3.97 -7.24 -22.15
CA GLN A 70 -4.21 -7.63 -23.56
C GLN A 70 -4.40 -9.14 -23.72
N ALA A 71 -3.60 -9.96 -23.05
CA ALA A 71 -3.73 -11.42 -23.09
C ALA A 71 -5.07 -11.92 -22.53
N LEU A 72 -5.69 -11.16 -21.64
CA LEU A 72 -7.02 -11.41 -21.07
C LEU A 72 -8.16 -10.75 -21.83
N GLY A 73 -7.87 -10.04 -22.95
CA GLY A 73 -8.88 -9.32 -23.73
C GLY A 73 -9.43 -8.07 -23.03
N ILE A 74 -8.74 -7.56 -22.01
CA ILE A 74 -9.14 -6.36 -21.27
C ILE A 74 -8.60 -5.13 -22.00
N SER A 75 -9.51 -4.25 -22.46
CA SER A 75 -9.16 -2.98 -23.07
C SER A 75 -9.04 -1.90 -22.00
N ASP A 76 -7.89 -1.24 -21.92
CA ASP A 76 -7.62 -0.16 -20.98
C ASP A 76 -6.82 0.96 -21.63
N THR A 77 -6.91 2.17 -21.09
CA THR A 77 -6.15 3.35 -21.55
C THR A 77 -5.45 4.04 -20.37
N VAL A 78 -4.40 4.78 -20.69
CA VAL A 78 -3.69 5.62 -19.72
C VAL A 78 -4.63 6.66 -19.11
N GLU A 79 -5.53 7.22 -19.91
CA GLU A 79 -6.54 8.21 -19.51
C GLU A 79 -7.53 7.61 -18.49
N ASP A 80 -8.05 6.40 -18.76
CA ASP A 80 -8.97 5.71 -17.84
C ASP A 80 -8.25 5.34 -16.51
N MET A 81 -7.00 4.86 -16.59
CA MET A 81 -6.19 4.60 -15.38
C MET A 81 -5.97 5.86 -14.56
N ARG A 82 -5.61 6.98 -15.22
CA ARG A 82 -5.40 8.28 -14.56
C ARG A 82 -6.69 8.78 -13.90
N ALA A 83 -7.81 8.76 -14.63
CA ALA A 83 -9.09 9.23 -14.12
C ALA A 83 -9.53 8.43 -12.88
N PHE A 84 -9.38 7.09 -12.92
CA PHE A 84 -9.67 6.25 -11.78
C PHE A 84 -8.76 6.57 -10.58
N LEU A 85 -7.43 6.61 -10.77
CA LEU A 85 -6.50 6.88 -9.68
C LEU A 85 -6.72 8.27 -9.06
N THR A 86 -6.94 9.30 -9.88
CA THR A 86 -7.24 10.65 -9.37
C THR A 86 -8.49 10.65 -8.49
N ALA A 87 -9.55 9.95 -8.92
CA ALA A 87 -10.78 9.85 -8.14
C ALA A 87 -10.62 8.99 -6.87
N ALA A 88 -9.95 7.85 -6.97
CA ALA A 88 -9.84 6.88 -5.88
C ALA A 88 -8.80 7.27 -4.82
N LEU A 89 -7.70 7.91 -5.20
CA LEU A 89 -6.71 8.44 -4.26
C LEU A 89 -7.18 9.75 -3.60
N GLY A 90 -8.22 10.36 -4.13
CA GLY A 90 -8.96 11.44 -3.50
C GLY A 90 -8.22 12.78 -3.43
N PRO A 91 -8.74 13.72 -2.62
CA PRO A 91 -8.14 15.02 -2.44
C PRO A 91 -6.68 14.96 -2.02
N ASN A 92 -5.90 15.95 -2.42
CA ASN A 92 -4.48 16.07 -2.10
C ASN A 92 -3.56 14.97 -2.67
N ALA A 93 -4.03 14.09 -3.56
CA ALA A 93 -3.17 13.22 -4.34
C ALA A 93 -2.16 14.03 -5.19
N ASP A 94 -1.01 13.45 -5.53
CA ASP A 94 -0.01 14.14 -6.36
C ASP A 94 -0.31 13.92 -7.84
N GLU A 95 -1.05 14.86 -8.45
CA GLU A 95 -1.48 14.75 -9.85
C GLU A 95 -0.28 14.59 -10.81
N ALA A 96 0.84 15.28 -10.56
CA ALA A 96 2.01 15.18 -11.41
C ALA A 96 2.67 13.79 -11.32
N LYS A 97 2.73 13.21 -10.12
CA LYS A 97 3.22 11.83 -9.93
C LYS A 97 2.24 10.81 -10.51
N ILE A 98 0.93 10.98 -10.32
CA ILE A 98 -0.09 10.12 -10.94
C ILE A 98 0.07 10.15 -12.46
N ASP A 99 0.22 11.33 -13.04
CA ASP A 99 0.39 11.49 -14.48
C ASP A 99 1.65 10.78 -15.00
N ALA A 100 2.78 11.00 -14.34
CA ALA A 100 4.04 10.33 -14.67
C ALA A 100 3.93 8.80 -14.55
N TYR A 101 3.29 8.32 -13.48
CA TYR A 101 3.09 6.90 -13.23
C TYR A 101 2.19 6.24 -14.27
N CYS A 102 1.04 6.85 -14.59
CA CYS A 102 0.11 6.32 -15.58
C CYS A 102 0.72 6.28 -16.98
N ASN A 103 1.44 7.34 -17.38
CA ASN A 103 2.13 7.38 -18.67
C ASN A 103 3.25 6.33 -18.80
N GLY A 104 3.87 5.96 -17.67
CA GLY A 104 4.94 4.95 -17.65
C GLY A 104 4.47 3.53 -17.31
N ALA A 105 3.18 3.30 -17.01
CA ALA A 105 2.70 2.05 -16.41
C ALA A 105 2.93 0.82 -17.30
N VAL A 106 2.72 0.92 -18.62
CA VAL A 106 2.93 -0.19 -19.56
C VAL A 106 4.43 -0.54 -19.65
N GLU A 107 5.28 0.46 -19.82
CA GLU A 107 6.74 0.24 -19.86
C GLU A 107 7.23 -0.34 -18.52
N HIS A 108 6.68 0.13 -17.41
CA HIS A 108 7.04 -0.38 -16.10
C HIS A 108 6.59 -1.83 -15.87
N HIS A 109 5.39 -2.21 -16.34
CA HIS A 109 4.95 -3.60 -16.39
C HIS A 109 5.95 -4.48 -17.14
N ASP A 110 6.35 -4.07 -18.34
CA ASP A 110 7.26 -4.83 -19.19
C ASP A 110 8.65 -4.92 -18.56
N TRP A 111 9.10 -3.85 -17.89
CA TRP A 111 10.34 -3.84 -17.13
C TRP A 111 10.29 -4.85 -15.96
N LEU A 112 9.21 -4.88 -15.17
CA LEU A 112 9.06 -5.84 -14.07
C LEU A 112 9.10 -7.28 -14.59
N VAL A 113 8.41 -7.56 -15.71
CA VAL A 113 8.44 -8.89 -16.35
C VAL A 113 9.84 -9.26 -16.83
N ALA A 114 10.54 -8.33 -17.47
CA ALA A 114 11.92 -8.54 -17.92
C ALA A 114 12.89 -8.82 -16.75
N HIS A 115 12.55 -8.33 -15.55
CA HIS A 115 13.32 -8.51 -14.31
C HIS A 115 12.79 -9.62 -13.39
N GLY A 116 12.01 -10.55 -13.96
CA GLY A 116 11.63 -11.80 -13.32
C GLY A 116 10.27 -11.81 -12.64
N ALA A 117 9.53 -10.70 -12.63
CA ALA A 117 8.15 -10.72 -12.18
C ALA A 117 7.28 -11.55 -13.14
N VAL A 118 6.38 -12.35 -12.60
CA VAL A 118 5.44 -13.16 -13.37
C VAL A 118 4.01 -12.74 -13.02
N PHE A 119 3.22 -12.45 -14.03
CA PHE A 119 1.80 -12.15 -13.91
C PHE A 119 1.03 -13.14 -14.78
N ASN A 120 0.34 -14.12 -14.16
CA ASN A 120 -0.45 -15.11 -14.90
C ASN A 120 -1.60 -14.45 -15.66
N HIS A 121 -1.92 -14.98 -16.84
CA HIS A 121 -3.08 -14.57 -17.63
C HIS A 121 -4.37 -15.19 -17.08
N LYS A 122 -4.67 -14.93 -15.82
CA LYS A 122 -5.85 -15.39 -15.10
C LYS A 122 -6.40 -14.23 -14.27
N LEU A 123 -7.69 -13.95 -14.44
CA LEU A 123 -8.39 -12.86 -13.75
C LEU A 123 -9.13 -13.40 -12.53
N TRP A 124 -8.95 -12.76 -11.40
CA TRP A 124 -9.84 -12.90 -10.25
C TRP A 124 -10.97 -11.88 -10.35
N ASP A 125 -12.21 -12.36 -10.43
CA ASP A 125 -13.36 -11.53 -10.85
C ASP A 125 -14.31 -11.12 -9.70
N THR A 126 -14.03 -11.51 -8.46
CA THR A 126 -14.86 -11.15 -7.30
C THR A 126 -14.13 -10.24 -6.32
N PRO A 127 -14.85 -9.41 -5.52
CA PRO A 127 -14.21 -8.58 -4.49
C PRO A 127 -13.43 -9.41 -3.49
N THR A 128 -12.17 -9.05 -3.27
CA THR A 128 -11.27 -9.69 -2.30
C THR A 128 -10.19 -8.70 -1.87
N TRP A 129 -9.52 -8.98 -0.74
CA TRP A 129 -8.25 -8.36 -0.42
C TRP A 129 -7.14 -8.92 -1.32
N MET A 130 -7.10 -10.24 -1.44
CA MET A 130 -6.10 -10.98 -2.20
C MET A 130 -6.72 -12.26 -2.74
N PRO A 131 -6.51 -12.61 -4.01
CA PRO A 131 -6.92 -13.90 -4.56
C PRO A 131 -6.39 -15.09 -3.76
N GLY A 132 -7.26 -16.08 -3.54
CA GLY A 132 -6.90 -17.35 -2.89
C GLY A 132 -6.22 -18.35 -3.82
N ASP A 133 -5.86 -17.95 -5.04
CA ASP A 133 -5.25 -18.79 -6.07
C ASP A 133 -4.08 -18.09 -6.79
N ASP A 134 -3.67 -18.58 -7.94
CA ASP A 134 -2.57 -18.09 -8.76
C ASP A 134 -2.97 -17.01 -9.79
N SER A 135 -4.10 -16.33 -9.59
CA SER A 135 -4.55 -15.25 -10.49
C SER A 135 -3.53 -14.13 -10.57
N GLY A 136 -3.19 -13.72 -11.79
CA GLY A 136 -2.19 -12.68 -12.06
C GLY A 136 -2.77 -11.29 -12.25
N LEU A 137 -4.09 -11.16 -12.27
CA LEU A 137 -4.80 -9.89 -12.40
C LEU A 137 -6.08 -9.90 -11.57
N MET A 138 -6.44 -8.76 -10.98
CA MET A 138 -7.66 -8.60 -10.17
C MET A 138 -8.23 -7.18 -10.26
N TRP A 139 -9.51 -7.05 -9.91
CA TRP A 139 -10.20 -5.78 -9.78
C TRP A 139 -9.89 -5.10 -8.45
N MET A 140 -9.76 -3.77 -8.49
CA MET A 140 -9.50 -2.90 -7.33
C MET A 140 -10.63 -1.88 -7.12
N GLY A 141 -11.89 -2.28 -7.41
CA GLY A 141 -13.06 -1.41 -7.26
C GLY A 141 -13.39 -0.56 -8.48
N GLU A 142 -12.72 -0.77 -9.63
CA GLU A 142 -12.93 0.04 -10.84
C GLU A 142 -14.35 -0.11 -11.43
N ARG A 143 -15.07 -1.18 -11.10
CA ARG A 143 -16.46 -1.43 -11.54
C ARG A 143 -17.51 -0.73 -10.68
N ALA A 144 -17.11 -0.26 -9.51
CA ALA A 144 -18.03 0.34 -8.56
C ALA A 144 -18.29 1.83 -8.84
N GLU A 145 -19.53 2.28 -8.63
CA GLU A 145 -19.80 3.71 -8.54
C GLU A 145 -19.21 4.33 -7.27
N PRO A 146 -18.66 5.54 -7.33
CA PRO A 146 -18.75 6.49 -8.48
C PRO A 146 -17.65 6.31 -9.55
N TYR A 147 -16.74 5.35 -9.40
CA TYR A 147 -15.54 5.22 -10.25
C TYR A 147 -15.87 4.75 -11.66
N ALA A 148 -16.85 3.85 -11.81
CA ALA A 148 -17.29 3.35 -13.11
C ALA A 148 -17.86 4.44 -14.01
N SER A 149 -18.42 5.52 -13.43
CA SER A 149 -18.86 6.71 -14.17
C SER A 149 -17.75 7.69 -14.51
N VAL A 150 -16.58 7.60 -13.83
CA VAL A 150 -15.45 8.51 -14.03
C VAL A 150 -14.46 7.97 -15.07
N ALA A 151 -14.25 6.64 -15.05
CA ALA A 151 -13.31 5.94 -15.91
C ALA A 151 -13.91 4.64 -16.43
N ARG A 152 -13.56 4.23 -17.65
CA ARG A 152 -13.94 2.91 -18.12
C ARG A 152 -13.31 1.84 -17.22
N PRO A 153 -14.12 0.92 -16.67
CA PRO A 153 -13.60 -0.12 -15.79
C PRO A 153 -12.62 -1.07 -16.51
N ALA A 154 -11.48 -1.28 -15.90
CA ALA A 154 -10.49 -2.28 -16.31
C ALA A 154 -9.78 -2.82 -15.06
N ALA A 155 -9.54 -4.13 -14.99
CA ALA A 155 -8.76 -4.71 -13.91
C ALA A 155 -7.29 -4.29 -14.05
N ARG A 156 -6.69 -3.78 -12.95
CA ARG A 156 -5.34 -3.19 -12.93
C ARG A 156 -4.43 -3.72 -11.83
N GLY A 157 -4.96 -4.50 -10.89
CA GLY A 157 -4.17 -5.12 -9.82
C GLY A 157 -3.38 -6.32 -10.34
N HIS A 158 -2.15 -6.10 -10.82
CA HIS A 158 -1.25 -7.17 -11.24
C HIS A 158 -0.57 -7.79 -10.02
N ARG A 159 -0.44 -9.11 -9.99
CA ARG A 159 0.19 -9.81 -8.86
C ARG A 159 0.90 -11.09 -9.28
N PRO A 160 1.92 -11.52 -8.51
CA PRO A 160 2.57 -12.82 -8.74
C PRO A 160 1.62 -14.00 -8.55
N PRO A 161 1.88 -15.15 -9.22
CA PRO A 161 1.02 -16.31 -9.21
C PRO A 161 1.17 -17.14 -7.91
N ALA A 162 0.67 -16.61 -6.81
CA ALA A 162 0.63 -17.34 -5.54
C ALA A 162 -0.65 -16.97 -4.77
N PRO A 163 -1.23 -17.87 -3.98
CA PRO A 163 -2.41 -17.59 -3.18
C PRO A 163 -2.09 -16.59 -2.04
N ASN A 164 -3.04 -15.71 -1.74
CA ASN A 164 -2.98 -14.76 -0.64
C ASN A 164 -1.76 -13.81 -0.71
N PHE A 165 -0.89 -13.81 0.31
CA PHE A 165 0.30 -12.94 0.38
C PHE A 165 1.37 -13.41 -0.62
N ALA A 166 1.56 -12.65 -1.69
CA ALA A 166 2.47 -13.00 -2.81
C ALA A 166 3.65 -12.01 -2.94
N GLY A 167 3.80 -11.06 -2.02
CA GLY A 167 4.86 -10.07 -2.06
C GLY A 167 6.27 -10.66 -2.03
N ASN A 168 6.45 -11.77 -1.29
CA ASN A 168 7.71 -12.51 -1.27
C ASN A 168 8.10 -13.03 -2.66
N VAL A 169 7.14 -13.54 -3.45
CA VAL A 169 7.43 -14.05 -4.81
C VAL A 169 7.95 -12.93 -5.73
N LEU A 170 7.37 -11.75 -5.63
CA LEU A 170 7.85 -10.57 -6.37
C LEU A 170 9.24 -10.13 -5.89
N MET A 171 9.44 -10.07 -4.57
CA MET A 171 10.71 -9.64 -4.00
C MET A 171 11.84 -10.63 -4.29
N ASP A 172 11.60 -11.95 -4.20
CA ASP A 172 12.62 -12.97 -4.52
C ASP A 172 13.11 -12.82 -5.97
N ALA A 173 12.21 -12.54 -6.92
CA ALA A 173 12.56 -12.32 -8.31
C ALA A 173 13.43 -11.05 -8.49
N LEU A 174 13.06 -9.94 -7.85
CA LEU A 174 13.81 -8.68 -7.95
C LEU A 174 15.16 -8.75 -7.23
N VAL A 175 15.22 -9.41 -6.06
CA VAL A 175 16.49 -9.62 -5.33
C VAL A 175 17.44 -10.47 -6.16
N ALA A 176 16.97 -11.59 -6.71
CA ALA A 176 17.79 -12.44 -7.58
C ALA A 176 18.27 -11.70 -8.84
N THR A 177 17.47 -10.77 -9.36
CA THR A 177 17.86 -9.93 -10.48
C THR A 177 18.93 -8.91 -10.08
N ALA A 178 18.81 -8.27 -8.93
CA ALA A 178 19.81 -7.35 -8.39
C ALA A 178 21.16 -8.07 -8.17
N GLU A 179 21.15 -9.28 -7.62
CA GLU A 179 22.35 -10.10 -7.45
C GLU A 179 23.03 -10.42 -8.79
N LYS A 180 22.24 -10.82 -9.81
CA LYS A 180 22.74 -11.09 -11.17
C LYS A 180 23.33 -9.83 -11.83
N ALA A 181 22.78 -8.66 -11.53
CA ALA A 181 23.30 -7.37 -12.01
C ALA A 181 24.60 -6.93 -11.28
N GLY A 182 25.07 -7.70 -10.30
CA GLY A 182 26.31 -7.42 -9.55
C GLY A 182 26.13 -6.46 -8.38
N VAL A 183 24.91 -6.23 -7.92
CA VAL A 183 24.62 -5.45 -6.72
C VAL A 183 25.17 -6.16 -5.48
N THR A 184 25.89 -5.43 -4.63
CA THR A 184 26.38 -5.93 -3.34
C THR A 184 25.33 -5.65 -2.26
N LEU A 185 24.69 -6.69 -1.73
CA LEU A 185 23.77 -6.58 -0.61
C LEU A 185 24.51 -6.85 0.71
N GLN A 186 24.34 -5.95 1.68
CA GLN A 186 24.81 -6.11 3.06
C GLN A 186 23.62 -5.98 4.01
N CYS A 187 23.34 -7.05 4.75
CA CYS A 187 22.30 -7.12 5.77
C CYS A 187 22.84 -6.82 7.17
N ASP A 188 21.96 -6.61 8.15
CA ASP A 188 22.29 -6.25 9.54
C ASP A 188 23.07 -4.92 9.65
N ILE A 189 22.91 -4.04 8.65
CA ILE A 189 23.54 -2.72 8.62
C ILE A 189 22.54 -1.64 9.01
N LYS A 190 22.75 -1.02 10.16
CA LYS A 190 21.91 0.09 10.63
C LYS A 190 22.52 1.43 10.25
N VAL A 191 21.96 2.07 9.22
CA VAL A 191 22.34 3.44 8.82
C VAL A 191 21.88 4.43 9.90
N ARG A 192 22.75 5.40 10.22
CA ARG A 192 22.57 6.35 11.33
C ARG A 192 22.44 7.80 10.89
N SER A 193 23.20 8.20 9.88
CA SER A 193 23.18 9.58 9.37
C SER A 193 23.71 9.65 7.94
N LEU A 194 23.35 10.71 7.25
CA LEU A 194 23.91 11.07 5.96
C LEU A 194 25.24 11.79 6.15
N ILE A 195 26.19 11.61 5.20
CA ILE A 195 27.44 12.35 5.12
C ILE A 195 27.28 13.46 4.10
N VAL A 196 27.52 14.70 4.52
CA VAL A 196 27.42 15.88 3.67
C VAL A 196 28.76 16.56 3.57
N GLU A 197 29.23 16.80 2.35
CA GLU A 197 30.44 17.55 2.03
C GLU A 197 30.10 18.60 0.96
N ASP A 198 30.51 19.83 1.17
CA ASP A 198 30.25 20.97 0.28
C ASP A 198 28.77 21.11 -0.18
N GLY A 199 27.83 20.82 0.73
CA GLY A 199 26.39 20.90 0.45
C GLY A 199 25.83 19.71 -0.37
N ARG A 200 26.62 18.66 -0.58
CA ARG A 200 26.23 17.44 -1.29
C ARG A 200 26.23 16.25 -0.34
N VAL A 201 25.22 15.37 -0.46
CA VAL A 201 25.21 14.06 0.20
C VAL A 201 26.17 13.14 -0.56
N VAL A 202 27.18 12.63 0.15
CA VAL A 202 28.27 11.81 -0.40
C VAL A 202 28.41 10.44 0.25
N GLY A 203 27.45 10.06 1.11
CA GLY A 203 27.48 8.76 1.75
C GLY A 203 26.63 8.69 3.01
N VAL A 204 26.86 7.64 3.78
CA VAL A 204 26.17 7.38 5.05
C VAL A 204 27.15 6.85 6.11
N HIS A 205 26.88 7.23 7.37
CA HIS A 205 27.43 6.53 8.52
C HIS A 205 26.47 5.41 8.93
N ALA A 206 27.02 4.25 9.27
CA ALA A 206 26.25 3.08 9.67
C ALA A 206 26.94 2.32 10.79
N THR A 207 26.21 1.37 11.39
CA THR A 207 26.76 0.42 12.34
C THR A 207 26.46 -1.01 11.89
N GLU A 208 27.47 -1.88 12.00
CA GLU A 208 27.36 -3.32 11.79
C GLU A 208 27.76 -4.03 13.07
N PHE A 209 26.83 -4.71 13.76
CA PHE A 209 27.08 -5.37 15.06
C PHE A 209 27.80 -4.48 16.07
N GLY A 210 27.50 -3.16 16.08
CA GLY A 210 28.09 -2.17 16.97
C GLY A 210 29.42 -1.56 16.47
N ALA A 211 29.99 -2.06 15.38
CA ALA A 211 31.17 -1.46 14.75
C ALA A 211 30.76 -0.32 13.81
N GLU A 212 31.46 0.81 13.91
CA GLU A 212 31.24 1.96 13.01
C GLU A 212 31.69 1.65 11.58
N ARG A 213 30.87 2.05 10.61
CA ARG A 213 31.10 1.91 9.16
C ARG A 213 30.81 3.23 8.46
N GLU A 214 31.54 3.48 7.41
CA GLU A 214 31.30 4.60 6.51
C GLU A 214 31.16 4.07 5.09
N TYR A 215 30.03 4.42 4.42
CA TYR A 215 29.80 4.07 3.02
C TYR A 215 29.75 5.34 2.20
N ARG A 216 30.67 5.45 1.23
CA ARG A 216 30.80 6.60 0.34
C ARG A 216 30.15 6.33 -1.01
N ALA A 217 29.39 7.31 -1.51
CA ALA A 217 28.72 7.28 -2.80
C ALA A 217 29.30 8.38 -3.71
N THR A 218 29.89 8.01 -4.84
CA THR A 218 30.43 8.98 -5.80
C THR A 218 29.33 9.59 -6.67
N GLY A 219 28.25 8.87 -6.94
CA GLY A 219 27.06 9.32 -7.66
C GLY A 219 25.97 9.85 -6.72
N GLY A 220 25.36 8.99 -5.90
CA GLY A 220 24.32 9.40 -4.97
C GLY A 220 23.90 8.35 -3.95
N VAL A 221 23.12 8.79 -2.96
CA VAL A 221 22.48 7.97 -1.96
C VAL A 221 20.98 7.89 -2.24
N VAL A 222 20.41 6.69 -2.24
CA VAL A 222 18.98 6.44 -2.40
C VAL A 222 18.41 5.95 -1.10
N LEU A 223 17.45 6.69 -0.51
CA LEU A 223 16.69 6.25 0.66
C LEU A 223 15.44 5.47 0.22
N ALA A 224 15.33 4.21 0.66
CA ALA A 224 14.20 3.31 0.41
C ALA A 224 13.78 2.59 1.70
N THR A 225 13.74 3.33 2.81
CA THR A 225 13.71 2.86 4.19
C THR A 225 12.32 2.57 4.75
N GLY A 226 11.27 2.63 3.92
CA GLY A 226 9.89 2.45 4.39
C GLY A 226 9.33 3.67 5.13
N GLY A 227 8.15 3.50 5.73
CA GLY A 227 7.42 4.56 6.42
C GLY A 227 7.88 4.77 7.86
N PHE A 228 6.92 5.24 8.71
CA PHE A 228 7.20 5.52 10.12
C PHE A 228 6.12 5.00 11.09
N VAL A 229 5.31 4.03 10.65
CA VAL A 229 4.18 3.53 11.46
C VAL A 229 4.62 2.82 12.74
N ASP A 230 5.84 2.28 12.78
CA ASP A 230 6.44 1.63 13.97
C ASP A 230 7.14 2.63 14.90
N ASN A 231 7.12 3.93 14.61
CA ASN A 231 7.69 4.99 15.44
C ASN A 231 6.58 5.78 16.12
N GLU A 232 6.22 5.37 17.35
CA GLU A 232 5.12 5.99 18.11
C GLU A 232 5.26 7.52 18.23
N ARG A 233 6.48 8.03 18.46
CA ARG A 233 6.75 9.47 18.53
C ARG A 233 6.43 10.19 17.22
N MET A 234 6.81 9.62 16.07
CA MET A 234 6.49 10.21 14.77
C MET A 234 5.00 10.09 14.47
N VAL A 235 4.37 8.96 14.85
CA VAL A 235 2.91 8.77 14.71
C VAL A 235 2.16 9.78 15.56
N GLU A 236 2.52 9.98 16.83
CA GLU A 236 1.91 11.01 17.68
C GLU A 236 2.03 12.42 17.08
N GLN A 237 3.19 12.73 16.52
CA GLN A 237 3.47 14.06 15.98
C GLN A 237 2.76 14.32 14.65
N TRP A 238 2.71 13.33 13.75
CA TRP A 238 2.36 13.54 12.35
C TRP A 238 1.07 12.86 11.91
N ALA A 239 0.74 11.70 12.48
CA ALA A 239 -0.37 10.84 12.09
C ALA A 239 -1.14 10.29 13.30
N PRO A 240 -1.59 11.16 14.26
CA PRO A 240 -2.18 10.72 15.53
C PRO A 240 -3.42 9.85 15.36
N GLN A 241 -4.11 9.91 14.22
CA GLN A 241 -5.23 9.02 13.89
C GLN A 241 -4.80 7.55 13.76
N GLN A 242 -3.51 7.26 13.66
CA GLN A 242 -2.96 5.90 13.61
C GLN A 242 -2.72 5.30 15.00
N LEU A 243 -2.72 6.14 16.05
CA LEU A 243 -2.55 5.67 17.42
C LEU A 243 -3.63 4.65 17.79
N GLY A 244 -3.19 3.60 18.48
CA GLY A 244 -4.08 2.52 18.89
C GLY A 244 -4.45 1.52 17.80
N LYS A 245 -4.00 1.69 16.54
CA LYS A 245 -4.12 0.70 15.47
C LYS A 245 -2.89 -0.18 15.39
N ASP A 246 -3.02 -1.35 14.78
CA ASP A 246 -1.87 -2.21 14.54
C ASP A 246 -1.11 -1.74 13.30
N ALA A 247 0.22 -1.86 13.32
CA ALA A 247 1.06 -1.51 12.18
C ALA A 247 0.98 -2.59 11.08
N VAL A 248 0.83 -2.18 9.83
CA VAL A 248 1.01 -3.03 8.66
C VAL A 248 2.41 -2.79 8.09
N SER A 249 3.39 -3.47 8.68
CA SER A 249 4.82 -3.34 8.37
C SER A 249 5.56 -4.63 8.73
N ASP A 250 6.85 -4.69 8.41
CA ASP A 250 7.77 -5.72 8.89
C ASP A 250 8.35 -5.41 10.29
N GLY A 251 7.83 -4.39 10.98
CA GLY A 251 8.30 -3.91 12.28
C GLY A 251 9.52 -2.97 12.19
N ARG A 252 9.83 -2.45 11.00
CA ARG A 252 11.00 -1.59 10.74
C ARG A 252 10.65 -0.27 10.04
N ASP A 253 9.39 0.05 9.91
CA ASP A 253 8.95 1.37 9.44
C ASP A 253 9.14 2.42 10.55
N ASP A 254 10.41 2.61 10.96
CA ASP A 254 10.82 3.44 12.12
C ASP A 254 11.03 4.92 11.77
N GLY A 255 10.88 5.31 10.50
CA GLY A 255 11.03 6.68 10.04
C GLY A 255 12.47 7.20 10.01
N SER A 256 13.47 6.38 10.32
CA SER A 256 14.87 6.81 10.43
C SER A 256 15.41 7.45 9.15
N GLY A 257 15.06 6.94 7.96
CA GLY A 257 15.46 7.54 6.70
C GLY A 257 14.85 8.93 6.48
N ILE A 258 13.61 9.13 6.91
CA ILE A 258 12.94 10.44 6.85
C ILE A 258 13.65 11.43 7.77
N GLU A 259 13.92 11.03 9.03
CA GLU A 259 14.61 11.88 10.01
C GLU A 259 16.04 12.24 9.57
N MET A 260 16.79 11.27 9.02
CA MET A 260 18.14 11.53 8.48
C MET A 260 18.13 12.56 7.36
N ALA A 261 17.16 12.49 6.45
CA ALA A 261 17.04 13.47 5.38
C ALA A 261 16.58 14.85 5.91
N MET A 262 15.64 14.89 6.85
CA MET A 262 15.23 16.13 7.51
C MET A 262 16.41 16.83 8.23
N ALA A 263 17.30 16.06 8.84
CA ALA A 263 18.50 16.58 9.50
C ALA A 263 19.46 17.30 8.54
N VAL A 264 19.40 17.02 7.24
CA VAL A 264 20.17 17.71 6.19
C VAL A 264 19.36 18.71 5.37
N GLY A 265 18.15 19.08 5.86
CA GLY A 265 17.31 20.12 5.28
C GLY A 265 16.22 19.64 4.33
N ALA A 266 15.95 18.33 4.23
CA ALA A 266 14.88 17.82 3.39
C ALA A 266 13.50 18.27 3.87
N ALA A 267 12.64 18.65 2.94
CA ALA A 267 11.23 18.89 3.19
C ALA A 267 10.44 17.59 3.23
N VAL A 268 9.37 17.57 4.00
CA VAL A 268 8.40 16.47 4.06
C VAL A 268 7.02 16.96 3.63
N ARG A 269 6.19 16.05 3.11
CA ARG A 269 4.83 16.36 2.70
C ARG A 269 3.85 15.28 3.18
N ARG A 270 2.62 15.69 3.44
CA ARG A 270 1.48 14.80 3.72
C ARG A 270 1.73 13.79 4.84
N MET A 271 2.54 14.17 5.83
CA MET A 271 2.93 13.30 6.95
C MET A 271 1.73 12.74 7.73
N HIS A 272 0.56 13.39 7.66
CA HIS A 272 -0.68 12.94 8.29
C HIS A 272 -1.41 11.85 7.49
N GLN A 273 -1.02 11.55 6.26
CA GLN A 273 -1.72 10.57 5.44
C GLN A 273 -1.37 9.14 5.85
N THR A 274 -2.40 8.31 5.97
CA THR A 274 -2.29 6.90 6.36
C THR A 274 -3.28 6.07 5.57
N GLU A 275 -2.92 4.83 5.28
CA GLU A 275 -3.88 3.79 4.90
C GLU A 275 -4.45 3.16 6.15
N THR A 276 -5.71 2.75 6.07
CA THR A 276 -6.39 2.02 7.14
C THR A 276 -7.14 0.82 6.57
N ALA A 277 -6.81 -0.35 7.07
CA ALA A 277 -7.47 -1.61 6.76
C ALA A 277 -8.15 -2.18 8.02
N MET A 278 -9.12 -3.05 7.82
CA MET A 278 -9.75 -3.86 8.86
C MET A 278 -9.83 -5.30 8.37
N LEU A 279 -9.81 -6.25 9.30
CA LEU A 279 -10.16 -7.63 8.94
C LEU A 279 -11.66 -7.67 8.66
N ILE A 280 -12.00 -7.75 7.39
CA ILE A 280 -13.36 -7.80 6.87
C ILE A 280 -13.35 -8.67 5.61
N ILE A 281 -14.42 -9.40 5.35
CA ILE A 281 -14.53 -10.31 4.21
C ILE A 281 -15.17 -9.57 3.04
N PRO A 282 -14.41 -9.11 2.01
CA PRO A 282 -14.97 -8.29 0.92
C PRO A 282 -16.10 -8.99 0.16
N ARG A 283 -15.98 -10.30 -0.01
CA ARG A 283 -17.01 -11.11 -0.67
C ARG A 283 -18.34 -11.11 0.08
N LEU A 284 -18.30 -11.06 1.42
CA LEU A 284 -19.49 -10.94 2.27
C LEU A 284 -20.04 -9.52 2.26
N VAL A 285 -19.14 -8.52 2.35
CA VAL A 285 -19.49 -7.09 2.39
C VAL A 285 -20.24 -6.64 1.15
N VAL A 286 -19.82 -7.10 -0.03
CA VAL A 286 -20.48 -6.69 -1.28
C VAL A 286 -21.93 -7.16 -1.38
N GLY A 287 -22.28 -8.29 -0.76
CA GLY A 287 -23.66 -8.80 -0.66
C GLY A 287 -24.48 -8.22 0.49
N ALA A 288 -23.89 -7.37 1.33
CA ALA A 288 -24.41 -6.86 2.58
C ALA A 288 -24.73 -5.35 2.52
N MET A 289 -25.17 -4.79 3.63
CA MET A 289 -25.13 -3.35 3.93
C MET A 289 -24.04 -3.08 4.96
N LEU A 290 -23.14 -2.13 4.68
CA LEU A 290 -22.20 -1.60 5.65
C LEU A 290 -22.83 -0.37 6.32
N VAL A 291 -23.11 -0.45 7.63
CA VAL A 291 -23.83 0.58 8.37
C VAL A 291 -22.99 1.12 9.52
N ASP A 292 -23.11 2.43 9.76
CA ASP A 292 -22.47 3.12 10.88
C ASP A 292 -23.31 3.10 12.17
N GLY A 293 -22.80 3.69 13.24
CA GLY A 293 -23.45 3.74 14.56
C GLY A 293 -24.77 4.53 14.60
N ASP A 294 -25.14 5.20 13.52
CA ASP A 294 -26.45 5.81 13.32
C ASP A 294 -27.42 4.90 12.53
N GLY A 295 -26.99 3.68 12.22
CA GLY A 295 -27.77 2.69 11.47
C GLY A 295 -27.92 3.02 9.99
N GLN A 296 -27.01 3.82 9.42
CA GLN A 296 -27.08 4.28 8.03
C GLN A 296 -25.95 3.69 7.18
N ARG A 297 -26.30 3.26 5.96
CA ARG A 297 -25.29 2.98 4.92
C ARG A 297 -24.57 4.27 4.56
N PHE A 298 -23.31 4.17 4.16
CA PHE A 298 -22.49 5.34 3.91
C PHE A 298 -21.61 5.25 2.65
N ILE A 299 -21.58 4.09 1.98
CA ILE A 299 -20.72 3.86 0.83
C ILE A 299 -21.29 2.75 -0.06
N ASN A 300 -20.85 2.69 -1.31
CA ASN A 300 -21.04 1.51 -2.15
C ASN A 300 -20.09 0.40 -1.69
N GLU A 301 -20.62 -0.73 -1.26
CA GLU A 301 -19.84 -1.86 -0.74
C GLU A 301 -19.06 -2.63 -1.82
N GLU A 302 -19.21 -2.25 -3.09
CA GLU A 302 -18.47 -2.82 -4.23
C GLU A 302 -17.11 -2.11 -4.47
N VAL A 303 -16.87 -0.94 -3.84
CA VAL A 303 -15.58 -0.24 -3.96
C VAL A 303 -14.44 -1.05 -3.35
N TYR A 304 -13.20 -0.67 -3.67
CA TYR A 304 -12.03 -1.32 -3.06
C TYR A 304 -12.11 -1.31 -1.53
N PRO A 305 -11.82 -2.44 -0.86
CA PRO A 305 -11.99 -2.58 0.59
C PRO A 305 -11.30 -1.50 1.44
N GLY A 306 -10.10 -1.05 1.07
CA GLY A 306 -9.41 0.04 1.76
C GLY A 306 -10.23 1.32 1.83
N LEU A 307 -10.99 1.65 0.80
CA LEU A 307 -11.81 2.86 0.75
C LEU A 307 -12.96 2.82 1.76
N TYR A 308 -13.68 1.71 1.88
CA TYR A 308 -14.73 1.61 2.89
C TYR A 308 -14.18 1.43 4.31
N CYS A 309 -13.01 0.78 4.47
CA CYS A 309 -12.32 0.72 5.77
C CYS A 309 -11.88 2.11 6.23
N HIS A 310 -11.27 2.88 5.35
CA HIS A 310 -10.88 4.26 5.63
C HIS A 310 -12.09 5.11 6.01
N ALA A 311 -13.18 5.05 5.23
CA ALA A 311 -14.40 5.76 5.53
C ALA A 311 -15.01 5.36 6.88
N ALA A 312 -15.06 4.06 7.18
CA ALA A 312 -15.59 3.53 8.43
C ALA A 312 -14.84 4.04 9.66
N VAL A 313 -13.50 4.03 9.60
CA VAL A 313 -12.65 4.37 10.76
C VAL A 313 -12.51 5.88 10.96
N HIS A 314 -12.45 6.67 9.88
CA HIS A 314 -12.11 8.10 9.97
C HIS A 314 -13.30 9.05 9.82
N HIS A 315 -14.39 8.60 9.18
CA HIS A 315 -15.47 9.49 8.78
C HIS A 315 -16.85 9.08 9.29
N ARG A 316 -16.96 7.95 10.03
CA ARG A 316 -18.25 7.42 10.49
C ARG A 316 -18.28 7.28 12.00
N ARG A 317 -19.51 7.35 12.53
CA ARG A 317 -19.75 7.10 13.95
C ARG A 317 -19.66 5.59 14.21
N PRO A 318 -18.80 5.14 15.12
CA PRO A 318 -18.76 3.74 15.52
C PRO A 318 -19.97 3.37 16.40
N PRO A 319 -20.31 2.06 16.54
CA PRO A 319 -19.67 0.93 15.84
C PRO A 319 -20.15 0.80 14.38
N VAL A 320 -19.28 0.26 13.52
CA VAL A 320 -19.65 -0.06 12.13
C VAL A 320 -19.88 -1.57 12.01
N TRP A 321 -20.98 -1.95 11.37
CA TRP A 321 -21.42 -3.33 11.21
C TRP A 321 -21.64 -3.69 9.74
N VAL A 322 -21.38 -4.97 9.42
CA VAL A 322 -21.83 -5.60 8.17
C VAL A 322 -23.15 -6.31 8.47
N ILE A 323 -24.24 -5.83 7.86
CA ILE A 323 -25.58 -6.40 8.01
C ILE A 323 -25.94 -7.19 6.76
N ILE A 324 -26.23 -8.46 6.93
CA ILE A 324 -26.48 -9.42 5.84
C ILE A 324 -27.59 -10.39 6.26
N ASP A 325 -28.19 -11.08 5.32
CA ASP A 325 -29.12 -12.17 5.58
C ASP A 325 -28.45 -13.55 5.41
N GLU A 326 -29.14 -14.61 5.84
CA GLU A 326 -28.64 -16.00 5.76
C GLU A 326 -28.23 -16.37 4.34
N LYS A 327 -29.06 -16.04 3.35
CA LYS A 327 -28.75 -16.33 1.94
C LYS A 327 -27.46 -15.65 1.47
N GLY A 328 -27.19 -14.43 1.89
CA GLY A 328 -25.95 -13.73 1.56
C GLY A 328 -24.74 -14.38 2.19
N ILE A 329 -24.88 -14.97 3.36
CA ILE A 329 -23.79 -15.76 3.99
C ILE A 329 -23.55 -17.04 3.20
N GLU A 330 -24.63 -17.75 2.82
CA GLU A 330 -24.55 -18.99 2.03
C GLU A 330 -23.93 -18.79 0.64
N ASP A 331 -24.10 -17.62 0.04
CA ASP A 331 -23.53 -17.25 -1.27
C ASP A 331 -21.99 -17.01 -1.21
N VAL A 332 -21.39 -16.93 -0.01
CA VAL A 332 -19.95 -16.80 0.16
C VAL A 332 -19.30 -18.18 0.31
N PRO A 333 -18.30 -18.53 -0.49
CA PRO A 333 -17.57 -19.80 -0.33
C PRO A 333 -17.03 -19.93 1.10
N GLU A 334 -17.17 -21.12 1.71
CA GLU A 334 -16.72 -21.37 3.08
C GLU A 334 -15.22 -21.04 3.28
N SER A 335 -14.40 -21.29 2.25
CA SER A 335 -12.97 -20.96 2.25
C SER A 335 -12.69 -19.46 2.34
N GLU A 336 -13.64 -18.60 1.94
CA GLU A 336 -13.52 -17.14 2.00
C GLU A 336 -14.11 -16.57 3.30
N LEU A 337 -14.91 -17.33 4.05
CA LEU A 337 -15.46 -16.91 5.34
C LEU A 337 -14.43 -16.93 6.49
N TRP A 338 -13.28 -17.58 6.30
CA TRP A 338 -12.21 -17.71 7.31
C TRP A 338 -12.70 -18.26 8.66
N GLY A 339 -13.80 -19.05 8.65
CA GLY A 339 -14.45 -19.57 9.85
C GLY A 339 -15.25 -18.53 10.66
N MET A 340 -15.39 -17.31 10.15
CA MET A 340 -16.20 -16.28 10.81
C MET A 340 -17.68 -16.63 10.71
N GLN A 341 -18.40 -16.45 11.84
CA GLN A 341 -19.85 -16.52 11.94
C GLN A 341 -20.40 -15.15 12.34
N PRO A 342 -21.68 -14.82 12.09
CA PRO A 342 -22.24 -13.56 12.60
C PRO A 342 -22.14 -13.50 14.13
N MET A 343 -21.85 -12.32 14.67
CA MET A 343 -21.81 -12.09 16.12
C MET A 343 -23.22 -12.07 16.70
N HIS A 344 -24.17 -11.49 15.96
CA HIS A 344 -25.58 -11.42 16.30
C HIS A 344 -26.40 -11.95 15.13
N ALA A 345 -27.52 -12.62 15.43
CA ALA A 345 -28.50 -13.07 14.45
C ALA A 345 -29.89 -12.91 15.01
N ALA A 346 -30.86 -12.46 14.21
CA ALA A 346 -32.23 -12.22 14.62
C ALA A 346 -33.24 -12.41 13.47
N GLU A 347 -34.48 -12.69 13.82
CA GLU A 347 -35.60 -12.81 12.86
C GLU A 347 -36.12 -11.44 12.39
N THR A 348 -35.85 -10.37 13.15
CA THR A 348 -36.25 -9.01 12.77
C THR A 348 -35.01 -8.09 12.76
N ILE A 349 -35.06 -7.07 11.91
CA ILE A 349 -33.98 -6.10 11.82
C ILE A 349 -33.91 -5.20 13.05
N GLU A 350 -35.02 -4.97 13.69
CA GLU A 350 -35.15 -4.18 14.95
C GLU A 350 -34.46 -4.90 16.11
N GLU A 351 -34.64 -6.22 16.24
CA GLU A 351 -33.94 -7.05 17.23
C GLU A 351 -32.44 -7.05 16.97
N LEU A 352 -32.04 -7.29 15.71
CA LEU A 352 -30.63 -7.25 15.34
C LEU A 352 -29.98 -5.88 15.65
N ALA A 353 -30.68 -4.79 15.35
CA ALA A 353 -30.21 -3.45 15.66
C ALA A 353 -29.97 -3.24 17.15
N ALA A 354 -30.92 -3.70 17.99
CA ALA A 354 -30.81 -3.61 19.45
C ALA A 354 -29.59 -4.39 19.97
N ASP A 355 -29.35 -5.61 19.46
CA ASP A 355 -28.19 -6.44 19.81
C ASP A 355 -26.84 -5.80 19.36
N CYS A 356 -26.86 -5.09 18.24
CA CYS A 356 -25.70 -4.37 17.72
C CYS A 356 -25.48 -2.99 18.38
N GLY A 357 -26.38 -2.54 19.26
CA GLY A 357 -26.32 -1.20 19.85
C GLY A 357 -26.62 -0.07 18.85
N LEU A 358 -27.37 -0.38 17.78
CA LEU A 358 -27.81 0.57 16.75
C LEU A 358 -29.22 1.07 17.01
N PRO A 359 -29.61 2.26 16.50
CA PRO A 359 -30.99 2.73 16.57
C PRO A 359 -31.93 1.84 15.73
N PRO A 360 -32.88 1.09 16.34
CA PRO A 360 -33.70 0.10 15.63
C PRO A 360 -34.54 0.70 14.50
N GLU A 361 -35.19 1.84 14.74
CA GLU A 361 -36.04 2.49 13.73
C GLU A 361 -35.20 3.00 12.53
N ALA A 362 -33.95 3.49 12.78
CA ALA A 362 -33.08 3.99 11.74
C ALA A 362 -32.58 2.86 10.85
N LEU A 363 -32.15 1.72 11.43
CA LEU A 363 -31.70 0.56 10.66
C LEU A 363 -32.86 -0.07 9.88
N ALA A 364 -34.06 -0.17 10.47
CA ALA A 364 -35.24 -0.67 9.78
C ALA A 364 -35.62 0.23 8.58
N ASP A 365 -35.56 1.56 8.75
CA ASP A 365 -35.81 2.49 7.67
C ASP A 365 -34.72 2.38 6.55
N GLN A 366 -33.46 2.21 6.95
CA GLN A 366 -32.37 1.99 5.99
C GLN A 366 -32.60 0.69 5.19
N LEU A 367 -32.97 -0.41 5.85
CA LEU A 367 -33.27 -1.67 5.16
C LEU A 367 -34.46 -1.52 4.21
N ARG A 368 -35.53 -0.87 4.62
CA ARG A 368 -36.70 -0.62 3.73
C ARG A 368 -36.29 0.14 2.47
N ARG A 369 -35.50 1.20 2.62
CA ARG A 369 -35.01 1.99 1.48
C ARG A 369 -34.13 1.17 0.54
N TYR A 370 -33.22 0.37 1.11
CA TYR A 370 -32.35 -0.52 0.35
C TYR A 370 -33.18 -1.55 -0.41
N ASN A 371 -34.07 -2.29 0.27
CA ASN A 371 -34.88 -3.33 -0.32
C ASN A 371 -35.83 -2.79 -1.42
N ALA A 372 -36.41 -1.61 -1.24
CA ALA A 372 -37.26 -0.98 -2.26
C ALA A 372 -36.51 -0.69 -3.57
N GLY A 373 -35.22 -0.39 -3.53
CA GLY A 373 -34.35 -0.32 -4.71
C GLY A 373 -33.98 -1.70 -5.23
N ALA A 374 -33.57 -2.59 -4.32
CA ALA A 374 -33.10 -3.92 -4.63
C ALA A 374 -34.14 -4.83 -5.31
N GLU A 375 -35.44 -4.67 -5.00
CA GLU A 375 -36.55 -5.33 -5.70
C GLU A 375 -36.59 -4.99 -7.22
N ARG A 376 -36.02 -3.86 -7.62
CA ARG A 376 -35.88 -3.44 -9.01
C ARG A 376 -34.50 -3.71 -9.60
N GLY A 377 -33.60 -4.32 -8.82
CA GLY A 377 -32.20 -4.54 -9.17
C GLY A 377 -31.36 -3.27 -9.17
N GLU A 378 -31.73 -2.28 -8.35
CA GLU A 378 -31.08 -0.97 -8.28
C GLU A 378 -30.65 -0.62 -6.85
N ASP A 379 -29.57 0.15 -6.72
CA ASP A 379 -29.18 0.83 -5.48
C ASP A 379 -29.16 2.36 -5.71
N PRO A 380 -30.29 3.04 -5.47
CA PRO A 380 -30.38 4.49 -5.70
C PRO A 380 -29.53 5.34 -4.76
N GLN A 381 -29.00 4.77 -3.65
CA GLN A 381 -28.25 5.52 -2.66
C GLN A 381 -26.75 5.61 -3.03
N PHE A 382 -26.15 4.50 -3.44
CA PHE A 382 -24.71 4.41 -3.67
C PHE A 382 -24.31 3.76 -5.00
N GLY A 383 -25.29 3.27 -5.78
CA GLY A 383 -25.05 2.73 -7.12
C GLY A 383 -24.35 1.38 -7.12
N LYS A 384 -24.55 0.54 -6.11
CA LYS A 384 -24.08 -0.85 -6.14
C LYS A 384 -24.65 -1.53 -7.37
N SER A 385 -23.82 -2.28 -8.10
CA SER A 385 -24.23 -2.88 -9.37
C SER A 385 -25.30 -3.98 -9.18
N ALA A 386 -26.12 -4.19 -10.21
CA ALA A 386 -27.17 -5.20 -10.19
C ALA A 386 -26.68 -6.62 -9.91
N ASN A 387 -25.39 -6.90 -10.12
CA ASN A 387 -24.78 -8.19 -9.80
C ASN A 387 -24.76 -8.50 -8.29
N TRP A 388 -24.80 -7.46 -7.46
CA TRP A 388 -24.66 -7.57 -6.00
C TRP A 388 -25.88 -7.05 -5.25
N VAL A 389 -26.81 -6.40 -5.94
CA VAL A 389 -28.03 -5.87 -5.35
C VAL A 389 -29.10 -6.94 -5.32
N ARG A 390 -29.60 -7.23 -4.13
CA ARG A 390 -30.79 -8.03 -3.89
C ARG A 390 -31.46 -7.61 -2.58
N PRO A 391 -32.75 -7.81 -2.39
CA PRO A 391 -33.40 -7.60 -1.10
C PRO A 391 -32.75 -8.49 -0.03
N LEU A 392 -32.57 -7.95 1.17
CA LEU A 392 -32.17 -8.72 2.34
C LEU A 392 -33.42 -9.16 3.09
N GLU A 393 -33.51 -10.45 3.37
CA GLU A 393 -34.67 -11.10 4.00
C GLU A 393 -34.27 -11.82 5.29
N PRO A 394 -35.17 -11.91 6.29
CA PRO A 394 -34.85 -12.63 7.52
C PRO A 394 -34.59 -14.14 7.30
N PRO A 395 -33.75 -14.78 8.14
CA PRO A 395 -33.06 -14.20 9.30
C PRO A 395 -31.86 -13.36 8.92
N PHE A 396 -31.58 -12.33 9.74
CA PHE A 396 -30.46 -11.41 9.53
C PHE A 396 -29.27 -11.74 10.43
N GLY A 397 -28.05 -11.47 9.94
CA GLY A 397 -26.81 -11.58 10.68
C GLY A 397 -26.02 -10.26 10.69
N ALA A 398 -25.25 -10.04 11.75
CA ALA A 398 -24.36 -8.90 11.89
C ALA A 398 -22.94 -9.36 12.18
N TYR A 399 -21.98 -8.88 11.36
CA TYR A 399 -20.54 -9.07 11.58
C TYR A 399 -19.93 -7.78 12.10
N PRO A 400 -19.13 -7.85 13.18
CA PRO A 400 -18.43 -6.69 13.70
C PRO A 400 -17.28 -6.30 12.78
N THR A 401 -16.87 -5.03 12.87
CA THR A 401 -15.68 -4.51 12.17
C THR A 401 -14.68 -3.91 13.15
N GLY A 402 -13.47 -3.61 12.70
CA GLY A 402 -12.47 -2.90 13.48
C GLY A 402 -12.79 -1.44 13.78
N ALA A 403 -13.90 -0.91 13.26
CA ALA A 403 -14.38 0.44 13.55
C ALA A 403 -15.36 0.44 14.72
N GLY A 404 -14.84 0.37 15.95
CA GLY A 404 -15.62 0.38 17.19
C GLY A 404 -16.24 -0.96 17.60
N GLY A 405 -15.87 -2.05 16.92
CA GLY A 405 -16.14 -3.42 17.35
C GLY A 405 -15.13 -3.91 18.41
N PRO A 406 -15.19 -5.19 18.80
CA PRO A 406 -14.21 -5.78 19.71
C PRO A 406 -12.82 -5.91 19.06
N ASP A 407 -11.77 -5.93 19.86
CA ASP A 407 -10.39 -6.10 19.37
C ASP A 407 -10.17 -7.45 18.70
N SER A 408 -10.97 -8.47 19.04
CA SER A 408 -10.93 -9.79 18.40
C SER A 408 -12.30 -10.44 18.37
N PHE A 409 -12.54 -11.27 17.37
CA PHE A 409 -13.75 -12.04 17.20
C PHE A 409 -13.44 -13.40 16.55
N ASN A 410 -13.98 -14.49 17.06
CA ASN A 410 -13.70 -15.86 16.61
C ASN A 410 -12.21 -16.19 16.51
N GLY A 411 -11.38 -15.63 17.42
CA GLY A 411 -9.95 -15.83 17.45
C GLY A 411 -9.16 -15.04 16.41
N LEU A 412 -9.83 -14.18 15.62
CA LEU A 412 -9.21 -13.31 14.63
C LEU A 412 -9.11 -11.88 15.17
N PRO A 413 -8.00 -11.16 14.92
CA PRO A 413 -7.87 -9.75 15.30
C PRO A 413 -8.79 -8.90 14.41
N LEU A 414 -9.68 -8.10 15.02
CA LEU A 414 -10.53 -7.15 14.30
C LEU A 414 -10.03 -5.71 14.34
N LYS A 415 -9.08 -5.43 15.24
CA LYS A 415 -8.53 -4.09 15.40
C LYS A 415 -8.12 -3.50 14.06
N ALA A 416 -8.45 -2.23 13.85
CA ALA A 416 -8.01 -1.54 12.65
C ALA A 416 -6.48 -1.50 12.60
N GLN A 417 -5.94 -1.62 11.42
CA GLN A 417 -4.51 -1.64 11.16
C GLN A 417 -4.18 -0.68 10.02
N GLY A 418 -2.93 -0.25 9.92
CA GLY A 418 -2.56 0.68 8.86
C GLY A 418 -1.08 0.96 8.76
N PHE A 419 -0.74 1.83 7.82
CA PHE A 419 0.61 2.31 7.59
C PHE A 419 0.62 3.75 7.10
N THR A 420 1.78 4.40 7.16
CA THR A 420 1.95 5.80 6.78
C THR A 420 2.22 5.95 5.29
N LEU A 421 1.67 7.02 4.70
CA LEU A 421 1.79 7.37 3.28
C LEU A 421 2.50 8.71 3.05
N GLY A 422 2.71 9.51 4.10
CA GLY A 422 3.50 10.73 4.07
C GLY A 422 4.99 10.46 4.21
N GLY A 423 5.81 11.40 3.77
CA GLY A 423 7.27 11.26 3.83
C GLY A 423 8.00 12.43 3.13
N LEU A 424 9.22 12.14 2.69
CA LEU A 424 10.09 13.10 2.00
C LEU A 424 9.44 13.69 0.75
N HIS A 425 9.60 14.98 0.56
CA HIS A 425 9.20 15.65 -0.67
C HIS A 425 10.21 15.33 -1.76
N THR A 426 9.74 14.72 -2.85
CA THR A 426 10.57 14.39 -4.01
C THR A 426 9.95 14.94 -5.29
N ASP A 427 10.79 15.26 -6.28
CA ASP A 427 10.34 15.56 -7.64
C ASP A 427 10.06 14.27 -8.46
N LEU A 428 9.74 14.45 -9.74
CA LEU A 428 9.43 13.33 -10.64
C LEU A 428 10.65 12.44 -10.97
N GLU A 429 11.86 12.93 -10.72
CA GLU A 429 13.11 12.17 -10.88
C GLU A 429 13.60 11.59 -9.54
N SER A 430 12.73 11.60 -8.52
CA SER A 430 12.99 11.06 -7.16
C SER A 430 14.13 11.78 -6.42
N ARG A 431 14.50 12.99 -6.82
CA ARG A 431 15.44 13.82 -6.06
C ARG A 431 14.72 14.37 -4.84
N VAL A 432 15.36 14.28 -3.68
CA VAL A 432 14.81 14.83 -2.44
C VAL A 432 14.94 16.36 -2.48
N LEU A 433 13.84 17.05 -2.17
CA LEU A 433 13.77 18.50 -2.20
C LEU A 433 13.92 19.09 -0.78
N ASP A 434 14.55 20.26 -0.70
CA ASP A 434 14.61 21.06 0.49
C ASP A 434 13.34 21.93 0.70
N HIS A 435 13.30 22.74 1.75
CA HIS A 435 12.18 23.61 2.05
C HIS A 435 11.95 24.74 1.04
N SER A 436 12.91 25.04 0.16
CA SER A 436 12.76 26.00 -0.94
C SER A 436 12.27 25.33 -2.23
N GLY A 437 12.20 24.01 -2.26
CA GLY A 437 11.82 23.22 -3.43
C GLY A 437 12.98 22.88 -4.35
N GLU A 438 14.22 23.13 -3.92
CA GLU A 438 15.42 22.79 -4.68
C GLU A 438 15.92 21.39 -4.31
N PRO A 439 16.44 20.61 -5.29
CA PRO A 439 17.00 19.30 -5.01
C PRO A 439 18.23 19.36 -4.10
N ILE A 440 18.27 18.51 -3.08
CA ILE A 440 19.47 18.28 -2.26
C ILE A 440 20.45 17.45 -3.10
N PRO A 441 21.63 17.98 -3.46
CA PRO A 441 22.54 17.29 -4.34
C PRO A 441 22.98 15.94 -3.77
N GLY A 442 22.95 14.88 -4.61
CA GLY A 442 23.37 13.54 -4.22
C GLY A 442 22.37 12.75 -3.40
N LEU A 443 21.16 13.29 -3.11
CA LEU A 443 20.15 12.61 -2.31
C LEU A 443 18.88 12.31 -3.11
N TYR A 444 18.50 11.02 -3.13
CA TYR A 444 17.31 10.48 -3.78
C TYR A 444 16.49 9.68 -2.79
N ALA A 445 15.18 9.53 -3.06
CA ALA A 445 14.32 8.70 -2.22
C ALA A 445 13.15 8.13 -3.02
N ALA A 446 12.68 6.92 -2.66
CA ALA A 446 11.51 6.28 -3.26
C ALA A 446 10.80 5.34 -2.29
N GLY A 447 9.56 4.99 -2.59
CA GLY A 447 8.71 4.15 -1.76
C GLY A 447 8.16 4.91 -0.55
N ARG A 448 7.74 4.20 0.51
CA ARG A 448 6.98 4.79 1.63
C ARG A 448 7.76 5.77 2.52
N CYS A 449 9.08 5.92 2.34
CA CYS A 449 9.80 7.04 2.96
C CYS A 449 9.53 8.38 2.25
N THR A 450 8.80 8.37 1.14
CA THR A 450 8.35 9.57 0.40
C THR A 450 6.85 9.75 0.47
N HIS A 451 6.34 10.92 0.09
CA HIS A 451 4.90 11.19 0.06
C HIS A 451 4.14 10.49 -1.07
N GLY A 452 4.81 9.81 -2.01
CA GLY A 452 4.19 9.02 -3.08
C GLY A 452 3.15 9.74 -3.95
N LEU A 453 2.30 8.94 -4.66
CA LEU A 453 1.15 9.47 -5.42
C LEU A 453 -0.07 9.75 -4.54
N HIS A 454 -0.16 9.21 -3.35
CA HIS A 454 -1.37 9.09 -2.55
C HIS A 454 -1.91 10.44 -2.05
N GLY A 455 -3.25 10.52 -1.97
CA GLY A 455 -4.00 11.55 -1.29
C GLY A 455 -4.62 11.00 0.00
N GLU A 456 -5.92 11.28 0.21
CA GLU A 456 -6.66 10.76 1.36
C GLU A 456 -7.07 9.29 1.17
N GLY A 457 -7.19 8.83 -0.09
CA GLY A 457 -7.52 7.45 -0.43
C GLY A 457 -6.29 6.61 -0.78
N TYR A 458 -6.50 5.30 -0.77
CA TYR A 458 -5.51 4.30 -1.12
C TYR A 458 -6.13 3.18 -1.97
N ILE A 459 -5.38 2.68 -2.92
CA ILE A 459 -5.71 1.48 -3.70
C ILE A 459 -4.55 0.51 -3.59
N SER A 460 -4.81 -0.77 -3.28
CA SER A 460 -3.75 -1.78 -3.20
C SER A 460 -2.98 -1.89 -4.50
N GLY A 461 -1.70 -2.13 -4.35
CA GLY A 461 -0.76 -2.15 -5.46
C GLY A 461 -0.17 -0.77 -5.81
N THR A 462 -0.75 0.34 -5.35
CA THR A 462 -0.17 1.67 -5.60
C THR A 462 1.11 1.92 -4.79
N SER A 463 1.26 1.38 -3.57
CA SER A 463 2.52 1.48 -2.82
C SER A 463 3.67 0.71 -3.47
N LEU A 464 3.42 -0.53 -3.91
CA LEU A 464 4.44 -1.29 -4.64
C LEU A 464 4.71 -0.69 -6.01
N GLY A 465 3.67 -0.20 -6.70
CA GLY A 465 3.79 0.48 -7.98
C GLY A 465 4.59 1.78 -7.88
N ASP A 466 4.23 2.67 -6.96
CA ASP A 466 4.95 3.91 -6.67
C ASP A 466 6.42 3.62 -6.31
N GLY A 467 6.61 2.70 -5.35
CA GLY A 467 7.95 2.35 -4.88
C GLY A 467 8.84 1.80 -5.99
N SER A 468 8.34 0.86 -6.80
CA SER A 468 9.12 0.28 -7.90
C SER A 468 9.38 1.28 -9.02
N PHE A 469 8.37 2.06 -9.43
CA PHE A 469 8.46 3.03 -10.51
C PHE A 469 9.41 4.18 -10.19
N PHE A 470 9.21 4.83 -9.05
CA PHE A 470 10.09 5.93 -8.62
C PHE A 470 11.43 5.42 -8.08
N GLY A 471 11.51 4.18 -7.59
CA GLY A 471 12.77 3.51 -7.26
C GLY A 471 13.70 3.41 -8.46
N ARG A 472 13.21 2.99 -9.62
CA ARG A 472 13.96 2.97 -10.88
C ARG A 472 14.52 4.36 -11.23
N ARG A 473 13.70 5.41 -11.11
CA ARG A 473 14.12 6.80 -11.38
C ARG A 473 15.19 7.25 -10.40
N ALA A 474 15.04 6.94 -9.11
CA ALA A 474 16.04 7.22 -8.10
C ALA A 474 17.40 6.56 -8.41
N GLY A 475 17.37 5.26 -8.76
CA GLY A 475 18.59 4.52 -9.12
C GLY A 475 19.30 5.09 -10.35
N ARG A 476 18.53 5.38 -11.41
CA ARG A 476 19.04 6.00 -12.63
C ARG A 476 19.65 7.38 -12.37
N GLY A 477 18.95 8.21 -11.57
CA GLY A 477 19.44 9.54 -11.17
C GLY A 477 20.69 9.48 -10.33
N ALA A 478 20.77 8.55 -9.37
CA ALA A 478 21.93 8.37 -8.50
C ALA A 478 23.17 7.82 -9.26
N ALA A 479 22.94 7.03 -10.31
CA ALA A 479 24.02 6.50 -11.18
C ALA A 479 24.54 7.53 -12.18
N ALA A 480 23.76 8.55 -12.51
CA ALA A 480 24.20 9.61 -13.41
C ALA A 480 25.37 10.38 -12.76
N ARG A 481 26.53 10.33 -13.38
CA ARG A 481 27.70 11.09 -12.89
C ARG A 481 27.40 12.58 -13.00
N PRO A 482 27.73 13.40 -11.96
CA PRO A 482 27.52 14.83 -11.98
C PRO A 482 28.28 15.55 -13.07
#